data_364f2fc67e4c5af333785f61f3deb8dd
#
_entry.id   364f2fc67e4c5af333785f61f3deb8dd
#
_cell.length_a   1.000
_cell.length_b   1.000
_cell.length_c   1.000
_cell.angle_alpha   90.00
_cell.angle_beta   90.00
_cell.angle_gamma   90.00
#
_symmetry.space_group_name_H-M   'P 1'
#
loop_
_entity.id
_entity.type
_entity.pdbx_description
1 polymer ?
#
loop_
_entity_poly.entity_id
_entity_poly.type
_entity_poly.pdbx_seq_one_letter_code
_entity_poly.pdbx_strand_id
1 'polypeptide(L)'
;MELFQEMHVAGNDGVRPDKITIASVLSACASLGALDHGNWVYSYLKRSGLEFDMVIGTALVDMYGKCGHVDKAAKIFRGMPKKDVLAWTAMITVCALHGYGKEALNLLNEMDKEGVKPNHVTFVGLLSACAHTGLIEEGRWCFDMMQRVYSIEPCVYHYACMVDILSRAALFDEAEKLISGMLVEPDVYVWGALLGGCQMHHNFQLGEKVALKLIDLEPQNHAFYINLCDIYAKADRFDDVKRVRALMQNKGITKDTPGSSLIELDGIVREFSVQGSPEIIMEEIVGLLSELHKDMKIIQCE
;
A
#
# COMPACT_ATOMS: atom_id res chain seq x y z
N MET A 1 19.80 3.13 -10.21
CA MET A 1 19.73 3.90 -11.48
C MET A 1 21.11 4.09 -12.10
N GLU A 2 22.11 4.49 -11.33
CA GLU A 2 23.50 4.66 -11.81
C GLU A 2 24.04 3.43 -12.55
N LEU A 3 23.96 2.24 -11.94
CA LEU A 3 24.34 0.98 -12.57
C LEU A 3 23.61 0.71 -13.89
N PHE A 4 22.33 1.06 -14.00
CA PHE A 4 21.57 0.89 -15.24
C PHE A 4 22.01 1.89 -16.31
N GLN A 5 22.34 3.13 -15.92
CA GLN A 5 22.91 4.12 -16.83
C GLN A 5 24.31 3.72 -17.30
N GLU A 6 25.16 3.20 -16.42
CA GLU A 6 26.48 2.65 -16.76
C GLU A 6 26.37 1.49 -17.76
N MET A 7 25.43 0.54 -17.51
CA MET A 7 25.15 -0.55 -18.47
C MET A 7 24.71 -0.01 -19.84
N HIS A 8 23.93 1.08 -19.86
CA HIS A 8 23.47 1.71 -21.10
C HIS A 8 24.63 2.38 -21.86
N VAL A 9 25.53 3.08 -21.14
CA VAL A 9 26.70 3.76 -21.72
C VAL A 9 27.77 2.76 -22.17
N ALA A 10 28.00 1.70 -21.37
CA ALA A 10 28.94 0.62 -21.67
C ALA A 10 28.50 -0.30 -22.83
N GLY A 11 27.32 -0.07 -23.39
CA GLY A 11 26.69 -0.94 -24.41
C GLY A 11 27.48 -1.25 -25.67
N ASN A 12 28.67 -0.70 -25.85
CA ASN A 12 29.63 -1.10 -26.89
C ASN A 12 30.50 -2.31 -26.52
N ASP A 13 30.54 -2.70 -25.22
CA ASP A 13 31.41 -3.78 -24.72
C ASP A 13 30.64 -5.04 -24.24
N GLY A 14 29.39 -5.22 -24.62
CA GLY A 14 28.72 -6.52 -24.53
C GLY A 14 27.73 -6.71 -23.40
N VAL A 15 27.58 -5.81 -22.42
CA VAL A 15 26.59 -5.93 -21.33
C VAL A 15 25.40 -5.02 -21.62
N ARG A 16 24.35 -5.56 -22.26
CA ARG A 16 23.10 -4.83 -22.49
C ARG A 16 22.07 -5.21 -21.44
N PRO A 17 21.27 -4.25 -20.95
CA PRO A 17 20.13 -4.57 -20.08
C PRO A 17 19.19 -5.59 -20.75
N ASP A 18 18.93 -6.67 -20.08
CA ASP A 18 17.95 -7.68 -20.47
C ASP A 18 16.56 -7.40 -19.85
N LYS A 19 15.59 -8.26 -20.14
CA LYS A 19 14.21 -8.15 -19.63
C LYS A 19 14.14 -8.15 -18.10
N ILE A 20 14.99 -8.95 -17.45
CA ILE A 20 15.03 -9.07 -15.99
C ILE A 20 15.59 -7.79 -15.38
N THR A 21 16.63 -7.22 -15.98
CA THR A 21 17.21 -5.94 -15.60
C THR A 21 16.18 -4.82 -15.69
N ILE A 22 15.42 -4.74 -16.81
CA ILE A 22 14.36 -3.76 -17.00
C ILE A 22 13.27 -3.90 -15.93
N ALA A 23 12.78 -5.12 -15.68
CA ALA A 23 11.74 -5.38 -14.69
C ALA A 23 12.21 -5.01 -13.27
N SER A 24 13.46 -5.31 -12.92
CA SER A 24 14.07 -4.98 -11.62
C SER A 24 14.17 -3.46 -11.41
N VAL A 25 14.59 -2.73 -12.44
CA VAL A 25 14.68 -1.26 -12.38
C VAL A 25 13.29 -0.64 -12.28
N LEU A 26 12.31 -1.13 -13.04
CA LEU A 26 10.92 -0.67 -12.94
C LEU A 26 10.34 -0.93 -11.54
N SER A 27 10.63 -2.09 -10.94
CA SER A 27 10.22 -2.40 -9.56
C SER A 27 10.87 -1.46 -8.54
N ALA A 28 12.14 -1.11 -8.72
CA ALA A 28 12.81 -0.12 -7.88
C ALA A 28 12.18 1.28 -8.05
N CYS A 29 11.87 1.71 -9.28
CA CYS A 29 11.15 2.95 -9.55
C CYS A 29 9.77 2.96 -8.88
N ALA A 30 9.05 1.83 -8.94
CA ALA A 30 7.76 1.66 -8.29
C ALA A 30 7.85 1.84 -6.76
N SER A 31 8.87 1.25 -6.13
CA SER A 31 9.08 1.32 -4.69
C SER A 31 9.48 2.71 -4.20
N LEU A 32 10.19 3.48 -5.03
CA LEU A 32 10.65 4.84 -4.72
C LEU A 32 9.67 5.93 -5.18
N GLY A 33 8.62 5.60 -5.91
CA GLY A 33 7.75 6.59 -6.56
C GLY A 33 8.44 7.39 -7.66
N ALA A 34 9.55 6.85 -8.24
CA ALA A 34 10.42 7.54 -9.18
C ALA A 34 9.86 7.45 -10.61
N LEU A 35 8.86 8.28 -10.89
CA LEU A 35 8.11 8.29 -12.15
C LEU A 35 8.97 8.63 -13.36
N ASP A 36 9.81 9.67 -13.26
CA ASP A 36 10.63 10.14 -14.37
C ASP A 36 11.64 9.09 -14.80
N HIS A 37 12.24 8.41 -13.83
CA HIS A 37 13.10 7.26 -14.08
C HIS A 37 12.33 6.11 -14.75
N GLY A 38 11.12 5.81 -14.29
CA GLY A 38 10.25 4.81 -14.92
C GLY A 38 9.89 5.16 -16.36
N ASN A 39 9.57 6.43 -16.64
CA ASN A 39 9.31 6.94 -18.00
C ASN A 39 10.56 6.84 -18.88
N TRP A 40 11.74 7.12 -18.34
CA TRP A 40 13.00 6.99 -19.07
C TRP A 40 13.29 5.52 -19.44
N VAL A 41 13.12 4.58 -18.50
CA VAL A 41 13.26 3.14 -18.75
C VAL A 41 12.28 2.67 -19.82
N TYR A 42 11.01 3.11 -19.75
CA TYR A 42 10.02 2.79 -20.79
C TYR A 42 10.38 3.35 -22.17
N SER A 43 10.96 4.55 -22.20
CA SER A 43 11.46 5.15 -23.46
C SER A 43 12.67 4.41 -24.00
N TYR A 44 13.56 3.94 -23.14
CA TYR A 44 14.67 3.06 -23.51
C TYR A 44 14.16 1.75 -24.11
N LEU A 45 13.19 1.09 -23.46
CA LEU A 45 12.59 -0.15 -23.94
C LEU A 45 12.09 -0.01 -25.37
N LYS A 46 11.36 1.08 -25.69
CA LYS A 46 10.84 1.33 -27.03
C LYS A 46 11.91 1.50 -28.10
N ARG A 47 13.10 1.98 -27.72
CA ARG A 47 14.22 2.22 -28.65
C ARG A 47 15.17 1.04 -28.76
N SER A 48 15.25 0.20 -27.72
CA SER A 48 16.23 -0.92 -27.65
C SER A 48 15.87 -2.10 -28.54
N GLY A 49 14.63 -2.16 -29.04
CA GLY A 49 14.14 -3.32 -29.78
C GLY A 49 13.88 -4.56 -28.93
N LEU A 50 13.95 -4.42 -27.60
CA LEU A 50 13.55 -5.48 -26.68
C LEU A 50 12.07 -5.78 -26.83
N GLU A 51 11.71 -7.06 -26.87
CA GLU A 51 10.33 -7.49 -26.98
C GLU A 51 9.53 -7.09 -25.73
N PHE A 52 8.39 -6.45 -25.97
CA PHE A 52 7.43 -6.13 -24.92
C PHE A 52 6.65 -7.40 -24.57
N ASP A 53 7.05 -8.08 -23.50
CA ASP A 53 6.43 -9.30 -23.00
C ASP A 53 5.60 -9.06 -21.72
N MET A 54 5.03 -10.15 -21.18
CA MET A 54 4.21 -10.09 -19.98
C MET A 54 4.97 -9.60 -18.75
N VAL A 55 6.24 -9.95 -18.60
CA VAL A 55 7.06 -9.56 -17.44
C VAL A 55 7.26 -8.04 -17.41
N ILE A 56 7.67 -7.48 -18.54
CA ILE A 56 7.85 -6.03 -18.69
C ILE A 56 6.52 -5.30 -18.57
N GLY A 57 5.46 -5.83 -19.19
CA GLY A 57 4.12 -5.23 -19.12
C GLY A 57 3.62 -5.17 -17.69
N THR A 58 3.73 -6.25 -16.93
CA THR A 58 3.33 -6.31 -15.52
C THR A 58 4.15 -5.35 -14.65
N ALA A 59 5.47 -5.28 -14.86
CA ALA A 59 6.34 -4.36 -14.13
C ALA A 59 5.99 -2.88 -14.40
N LEU A 60 5.62 -2.55 -15.66
CA LEU A 60 5.15 -1.20 -16.02
C LEU A 60 3.79 -0.88 -15.40
N VAL A 61 2.86 -1.84 -15.35
CA VAL A 61 1.56 -1.65 -14.68
C VAL A 61 1.77 -1.35 -13.20
N ASP A 62 2.60 -2.13 -12.51
CA ASP A 62 2.93 -1.91 -11.10
C ASP A 62 3.61 -0.55 -10.87
N MET A 63 4.61 -0.22 -11.69
CA MET A 63 5.34 1.04 -11.59
C MET A 63 4.42 2.25 -11.79
N TYR A 64 3.63 2.29 -12.87
CA TYR A 64 2.73 3.41 -13.09
C TYR A 64 1.63 3.48 -12.02
N GLY A 65 1.12 2.33 -11.58
CA GLY A 65 0.13 2.26 -10.50
C GLY A 65 0.67 2.85 -9.20
N LYS A 66 1.84 2.42 -8.74
CA LYS A 66 2.46 2.92 -7.50
C LYS A 66 2.90 4.37 -7.59
N CYS A 67 3.23 4.86 -8.80
CA CYS A 67 3.50 6.28 -9.05
C CYS A 67 2.24 7.13 -9.23
N GLY A 68 1.03 6.61 -9.00
CA GLY A 68 -0.23 7.38 -9.07
C GLY A 68 -0.82 7.54 -10.47
N HIS A 69 -0.24 6.92 -11.50
CA HIS A 69 -0.67 7.05 -12.89
C HIS A 69 -1.54 5.89 -13.37
N VAL A 70 -2.74 5.75 -12.78
CA VAL A 70 -3.69 4.66 -13.05
C VAL A 70 -4.06 4.55 -14.54
N ASP A 71 -4.30 5.67 -15.21
CA ASP A 71 -4.65 5.67 -16.63
C ASP A 71 -3.54 5.10 -17.51
N LYS A 72 -2.26 5.41 -17.20
CA LYS A 72 -1.11 4.83 -17.91
C LYS A 72 -1.00 3.33 -17.62
N ALA A 73 -1.15 2.92 -16.36
CA ALA A 73 -1.17 1.52 -15.98
C ALA A 73 -2.26 0.74 -16.74
N ALA A 74 -3.48 1.26 -16.76
CA ALA A 74 -4.60 0.67 -17.49
C ALA A 74 -4.35 0.60 -19.01
N LYS A 75 -3.75 1.65 -19.60
CA LYS A 75 -3.39 1.65 -21.03
C LYS A 75 -2.35 0.58 -21.36
N ILE A 76 -1.31 0.43 -20.53
CA ILE A 76 -0.31 -0.63 -20.69
C ILE A 76 -0.96 -2.00 -20.55
N PHE A 77 -1.75 -2.22 -19.49
CA PHE A 77 -2.44 -3.47 -19.24
C PHE A 77 -3.35 -3.89 -20.40
N ARG A 78 -4.18 -2.97 -20.91
CA ARG A 78 -5.05 -3.26 -22.05
C ARG A 78 -4.29 -3.52 -23.36
N GLY A 79 -3.10 -2.90 -23.52
CA GLY A 79 -2.22 -3.11 -24.67
C GLY A 79 -1.43 -4.41 -24.65
N MET A 80 -1.43 -5.16 -23.54
CA MET A 80 -0.75 -6.46 -23.45
C MET A 80 -1.47 -7.51 -24.29
N PRO A 81 -0.78 -8.18 -25.21
CA PRO A 81 -1.41 -9.18 -26.11
C PRO A 81 -1.86 -10.45 -25.37
N LYS A 82 -1.19 -10.77 -24.29
CA LYS A 82 -1.54 -11.87 -23.37
C LYS A 82 -1.36 -11.38 -21.95
N LYS A 83 -2.23 -11.84 -21.06
CA LYS A 83 -2.19 -11.49 -19.63
C LYS A 83 -2.26 -12.77 -18.81
N ASP A 84 -1.31 -12.95 -17.92
CA ASP A 84 -1.31 -14.03 -16.95
C ASP A 84 -1.94 -13.54 -15.61
N VAL A 85 -2.02 -14.44 -14.65
CA VAL A 85 -2.57 -14.13 -13.31
C VAL A 85 -1.82 -12.98 -12.64
N LEU A 86 -0.52 -12.79 -12.90
CA LEU A 86 0.28 -11.71 -12.30
C LEU A 86 -0.11 -10.36 -12.88
N ALA A 87 -0.30 -10.26 -14.19
CA ALA A 87 -0.72 -9.04 -14.86
C ALA A 87 -2.12 -8.59 -14.40
N TRP A 88 -3.08 -9.53 -14.33
CA TRP A 88 -4.41 -9.25 -13.81
C TRP A 88 -4.38 -8.79 -12.35
N THR A 89 -3.64 -9.52 -11.51
CA THR A 89 -3.50 -9.18 -10.08
C THR A 89 -2.83 -7.83 -9.87
N ALA A 90 -1.82 -7.49 -10.67
CA ALA A 90 -1.18 -6.17 -10.61
C ALA A 90 -2.19 -5.04 -10.92
N MET A 91 -3.01 -5.19 -11.96
CA MET A 91 -4.02 -4.16 -12.29
C MET A 91 -5.12 -4.06 -11.24
N ILE A 92 -5.58 -5.19 -10.69
CA ILE A 92 -6.54 -5.22 -9.57
C ILE A 92 -5.94 -4.51 -8.35
N THR A 93 -4.67 -4.75 -8.03
CA THR A 93 -3.97 -4.08 -6.92
C THR A 93 -3.84 -2.58 -7.15
N VAL A 94 -3.56 -2.15 -8.38
CA VAL A 94 -3.57 -0.73 -8.75
C VAL A 94 -4.95 -0.11 -8.49
N CYS A 95 -6.03 -0.78 -8.90
CA CYS A 95 -7.38 -0.32 -8.62
C CYS A 95 -7.65 -0.23 -7.11
N ALA A 96 -7.19 -1.21 -6.32
CA ALA A 96 -7.34 -1.21 -4.87
C ALA A 96 -6.63 -0.01 -4.20
N LEU A 97 -5.38 0.27 -4.62
CA LEU A 97 -4.58 1.38 -4.08
C LEU A 97 -5.22 2.76 -4.33
N HIS A 98 -5.95 2.90 -5.42
CA HIS A 98 -6.51 4.18 -5.86
C HIS A 98 -8.03 4.30 -5.67
N GLY A 99 -8.66 3.38 -4.93
CA GLY A 99 -10.08 3.48 -4.61
C GLY A 99 -11.02 3.17 -5.79
N TYR A 100 -10.59 2.38 -6.77
CA TYR A 100 -11.40 1.93 -7.90
C TYR A 100 -11.97 0.52 -7.64
N GLY A 101 -12.74 0.36 -6.55
CA GLY A 101 -13.25 -0.94 -6.13
C GLY A 101 -14.14 -1.63 -7.16
N LYS A 102 -15.05 -0.90 -7.81
CA LYS A 102 -15.94 -1.46 -8.85
C LYS A 102 -15.15 -1.92 -10.08
N GLU A 103 -14.15 -1.17 -10.48
CA GLU A 103 -13.24 -1.51 -11.57
C GLU A 103 -12.44 -2.79 -11.25
N ALA A 104 -11.98 -2.94 -10.01
CA ALA A 104 -11.30 -4.16 -9.56
C ALA A 104 -12.22 -5.40 -9.71
N LEU A 105 -13.48 -5.29 -9.31
CA LEU A 105 -14.47 -6.36 -9.49
C LEU A 105 -14.79 -6.65 -10.97
N ASN A 106 -14.85 -5.62 -11.80
CA ASN A 106 -15.02 -5.80 -13.25
C ASN A 106 -13.82 -6.53 -13.86
N LEU A 107 -12.60 -6.23 -13.42
CA LEU A 107 -11.39 -6.94 -13.87
C LEU A 107 -11.42 -8.42 -13.50
N LEU A 108 -11.99 -8.83 -12.37
CA LEU A 108 -12.19 -10.25 -12.05
C LEU A 108 -13.09 -10.94 -13.08
N ASN A 109 -14.21 -10.29 -13.45
CA ASN A 109 -15.13 -10.83 -14.47
C ASN A 109 -14.45 -10.91 -15.86
N GLU A 110 -13.60 -9.96 -16.20
CA GLU A 110 -12.85 -9.97 -17.47
C GLU A 110 -11.79 -11.08 -17.45
N MET A 111 -11.08 -11.25 -16.33
CA MET A 111 -10.09 -12.31 -16.10
C MET A 111 -10.69 -13.71 -16.31
N ASP A 112 -11.88 -13.95 -15.75
CA ASP A 112 -12.62 -15.20 -15.94
C ASP A 112 -13.02 -15.44 -17.41
N LYS A 113 -13.50 -14.40 -18.09
CA LYS A 113 -13.86 -14.46 -19.53
C LYS A 113 -12.65 -14.79 -20.40
N GLU A 114 -11.47 -14.34 -20.05
CA GLU A 114 -10.21 -14.69 -20.72
C GLU A 114 -9.67 -16.09 -20.30
N GLY A 115 -10.37 -16.80 -19.41
CA GLY A 115 -10.01 -18.12 -18.94
C GLY A 115 -8.80 -18.15 -17.98
N VAL A 116 -8.43 -17.02 -17.42
CA VAL A 116 -7.35 -16.91 -16.44
C VAL A 116 -7.93 -17.06 -15.03
N LYS A 117 -7.49 -18.09 -14.31
CA LYS A 117 -8.00 -18.35 -12.94
C LYS A 117 -7.35 -17.41 -11.93
N PRO A 118 -8.14 -16.72 -11.08
CA PRO A 118 -7.61 -15.94 -9.97
C PRO A 118 -6.93 -16.86 -8.94
N ASN A 119 -5.97 -16.32 -8.21
CA ASN A 119 -5.30 -16.98 -7.11
C ASN A 119 -5.56 -16.25 -5.77
N HIS A 120 -4.94 -16.74 -4.69
CA HIS A 120 -5.06 -16.12 -3.36
C HIS A 120 -4.65 -14.65 -3.35
N VAL A 121 -3.60 -14.23 -4.07
CA VAL A 121 -3.16 -12.83 -4.14
C VAL A 121 -4.18 -11.95 -4.86
N THR A 122 -4.82 -12.49 -5.92
CA THR A 122 -5.91 -11.80 -6.64
C THR A 122 -7.04 -11.46 -5.67
N PHE A 123 -7.44 -12.41 -4.81
CA PHE A 123 -8.51 -12.17 -3.83
C PHE A 123 -8.10 -11.21 -2.71
N VAL A 124 -6.83 -11.22 -2.27
CA VAL A 124 -6.34 -10.16 -1.36
C VAL A 124 -6.51 -8.78 -2.00
N GLY A 125 -6.14 -8.63 -3.28
CA GLY A 125 -6.32 -7.37 -4.02
C GLY A 125 -7.79 -6.93 -4.11
N LEU A 126 -8.70 -7.86 -4.44
CA LEU A 126 -10.14 -7.59 -4.54
C LEU A 126 -10.75 -7.19 -3.20
N LEU A 127 -10.44 -7.92 -2.13
CA LEU A 127 -10.92 -7.63 -0.78
C LEU A 127 -10.36 -6.29 -0.28
N SER A 128 -9.08 -5.98 -0.57
CA SER A 128 -8.49 -4.67 -0.25
C SER A 128 -9.20 -3.54 -1.02
N ALA A 129 -9.54 -3.76 -2.29
CA ALA A 129 -10.31 -2.79 -3.07
C ALA A 129 -11.68 -2.54 -2.46
N CYS A 130 -12.37 -3.58 -2.01
CA CYS A 130 -13.64 -3.46 -1.30
C CYS A 130 -13.50 -2.71 0.04
N ALA A 131 -12.44 -2.97 0.81
CA ALA A 131 -12.17 -2.28 2.07
C ALA A 131 -11.98 -0.77 1.88
N HIS A 132 -11.18 -0.36 0.89
CA HIS A 132 -10.90 1.04 0.63
C HIS A 132 -12.09 1.82 0.05
N THR A 133 -13.05 1.13 -0.55
CA THR A 133 -14.22 1.76 -1.19
C THR A 133 -15.53 1.56 -0.46
N GLY A 134 -15.51 0.86 0.68
CA GLY A 134 -16.70 0.60 1.48
C GLY A 134 -17.71 -0.37 0.83
N LEU A 135 -17.26 -1.22 -0.07
CA LEU A 135 -18.07 -2.22 -0.78
C LEU A 135 -18.21 -3.49 0.08
N ILE A 136 -19.06 -3.40 1.13
CA ILE A 136 -19.15 -4.45 2.15
C ILE A 136 -19.72 -5.75 1.58
N GLU A 137 -20.85 -5.66 0.88
CA GLU A 137 -21.55 -6.83 0.34
C GLU A 137 -20.74 -7.50 -0.76
N GLU A 138 -20.07 -6.72 -1.60
CA GLU A 138 -19.16 -7.22 -2.61
C GLU A 138 -17.93 -7.90 -1.98
N GLY A 139 -17.42 -7.36 -0.86
CA GLY A 139 -16.36 -7.99 -0.08
C GLY A 139 -16.78 -9.36 0.47
N ARG A 140 -17.97 -9.45 1.06
CA ARG A 140 -18.55 -10.73 1.52
C ARG A 140 -18.70 -11.73 0.37
N TRP A 141 -19.22 -11.25 -0.75
CA TRP A 141 -19.38 -12.06 -1.97
C TRP A 141 -18.02 -12.56 -2.49
N CYS A 142 -17.00 -11.70 -2.55
CA CYS A 142 -15.65 -12.10 -2.95
C CYS A 142 -15.07 -13.18 -2.03
N PHE A 143 -15.23 -13.03 -0.73
CA PHE A 143 -14.72 -13.97 0.27
C PHE A 143 -15.43 -15.35 0.16
N ASP A 144 -16.74 -15.37 -0.04
CA ASP A 144 -17.53 -16.59 -0.25
C ASP A 144 -17.18 -17.27 -1.58
N MET A 145 -17.10 -16.48 -2.66
CA MET A 145 -16.80 -16.98 -4.00
C MET A 145 -15.40 -17.58 -4.08
N MET A 146 -14.40 -16.98 -3.41
CA MET A 146 -13.05 -17.52 -3.32
C MET A 146 -13.05 -18.98 -2.85
N GLN A 147 -13.83 -19.28 -1.82
CA GLN A 147 -13.91 -20.63 -1.25
C GLN A 147 -14.77 -21.57 -2.09
N ARG A 148 -16.00 -21.15 -2.45
CA ARG A 148 -17.00 -22.04 -3.07
C ARG A 148 -16.78 -22.26 -4.55
N VAL A 149 -16.30 -21.25 -5.27
CA VAL A 149 -16.14 -21.31 -6.73
C VAL A 149 -14.71 -21.70 -7.11
N TYR A 150 -13.73 -21.05 -6.46
CA TYR A 150 -12.32 -21.23 -6.82
C TYR A 150 -11.59 -22.24 -5.93
N SER A 151 -12.23 -22.74 -4.87
CA SER A 151 -11.63 -23.70 -3.92
C SER A 151 -10.32 -23.18 -3.31
N ILE A 152 -10.26 -21.87 -3.04
CA ILE A 152 -9.12 -21.22 -2.40
C ILE A 152 -9.43 -21.08 -0.92
N GLU A 153 -8.67 -21.77 -0.07
CA GLU A 153 -8.80 -21.66 1.38
C GLU A 153 -8.34 -20.28 1.87
N PRO A 154 -9.11 -19.61 2.75
CA PRO A 154 -8.73 -18.31 3.29
C PRO A 154 -7.45 -18.40 4.11
N CYS A 155 -6.46 -17.60 3.77
CA CYS A 155 -5.29 -17.36 4.61
C CYS A 155 -5.47 -16.09 5.45
N VAL A 156 -4.54 -15.84 6.34
CA VAL A 156 -4.57 -14.72 7.30
C VAL A 156 -4.77 -13.35 6.61
N TYR A 157 -4.21 -13.15 5.43
CA TYR A 157 -4.37 -11.90 4.67
C TYR A 157 -5.80 -11.67 4.17
N HIS A 158 -6.52 -12.73 3.77
CA HIS A 158 -7.92 -12.62 3.38
C HIS A 158 -8.80 -12.24 4.58
N TYR A 159 -8.55 -12.87 5.74
CA TYR A 159 -9.22 -12.51 6.99
C TYR A 159 -8.91 -11.07 7.40
N ALA A 160 -7.67 -10.62 7.31
CA ALA A 160 -7.28 -9.25 7.61
C ALA A 160 -8.05 -8.23 6.75
N CYS A 161 -8.16 -8.48 5.42
CA CYS A 161 -8.96 -7.63 4.53
C CYS A 161 -10.45 -7.65 4.90
N MET A 162 -11.04 -8.81 5.24
CA MET A 162 -12.43 -8.88 5.67
C MET A 162 -12.67 -8.17 7.01
N VAL A 163 -11.75 -8.30 7.97
CA VAL A 163 -11.80 -7.55 9.23
C VAL A 163 -11.68 -6.05 8.96
N ASP A 164 -10.83 -5.62 8.02
CA ASP A 164 -10.72 -4.20 7.63
C ASP A 164 -12.05 -3.69 7.02
N ILE A 165 -12.68 -4.45 6.11
CA ILE A 165 -14.00 -4.12 5.55
C ILE A 165 -15.03 -3.92 6.65
N LEU A 166 -15.15 -4.88 7.57
CA LEU A 166 -16.16 -4.87 8.62
C LEU A 166 -15.91 -3.76 9.65
N SER A 167 -14.65 -3.58 10.07
CA SER A 167 -14.32 -2.57 11.08
C SER A 167 -14.39 -1.15 10.54
N ARG A 168 -14.07 -0.89 9.27
CA ARG A 168 -14.33 0.40 8.61
C ARG A 168 -15.81 0.72 8.49
N ALA A 169 -16.67 -0.29 8.44
CA ALA A 169 -18.12 -0.15 8.44
C ALA A 169 -18.70 -0.09 9.86
N ALA A 170 -17.91 -0.04 10.91
CA ALA A 170 -18.30 -0.12 12.32
C ALA A 170 -19.03 -1.41 12.71
N LEU A 171 -18.91 -2.49 11.93
CA LEU A 171 -19.51 -3.80 12.19
C LEU A 171 -18.60 -4.65 13.10
N PHE A 172 -18.27 -4.11 14.28
CA PHE A 172 -17.29 -4.69 15.20
C PHE A 172 -17.67 -6.08 15.71
N ASP A 173 -18.94 -6.31 16.04
CA ASP A 173 -19.42 -7.63 16.49
C ASP A 173 -19.21 -8.73 15.45
N GLU A 174 -19.38 -8.37 14.17
CA GLU A 174 -19.14 -9.32 13.08
C GLU A 174 -17.64 -9.52 12.84
N ALA A 175 -16.83 -8.47 12.97
CA ALA A 175 -15.39 -8.57 12.88
C ALA A 175 -14.83 -9.48 13.99
N GLU A 176 -15.25 -9.31 15.25
CA GLU A 176 -14.85 -10.18 16.36
C GLU A 176 -15.31 -11.63 16.18
N LYS A 177 -16.53 -11.85 15.67
CA LYS A 177 -17.04 -13.19 15.32
C LYS A 177 -16.20 -13.83 14.21
N LEU A 178 -15.86 -13.06 13.18
CA LEU A 178 -14.99 -13.55 12.09
C LEU A 178 -13.63 -13.97 12.63
N ILE A 179 -12.99 -13.13 13.46
CA ILE A 179 -11.70 -13.44 14.08
C ILE A 179 -11.79 -14.70 14.93
N SER A 180 -12.84 -14.84 15.75
CA SER A 180 -13.05 -16.01 16.61
C SER A 180 -13.32 -17.30 15.83
N GLY A 181 -13.82 -17.19 14.60
CA GLY A 181 -14.10 -18.30 13.70
C GLY A 181 -12.97 -18.65 12.73
N MET A 182 -11.84 -17.95 12.79
CA MET A 182 -10.69 -18.22 11.90
C MET A 182 -10.13 -19.62 12.12
N LEU A 183 -9.81 -20.29 11.02
CA LEU A 183 -9.15 -21.60 11.03
C LEU A 183 -7.62 -21.49 11.25
N VAL A 184 -7.08 -20.29 11.12
CA VAL A 184 -5.68 -19.94 11.33
C VAL A 184 -5.57 -18.94 12.48
N GLU A 185 -4.47 -18.95 13.21
CA GLU A 185 -4.31 -18.00 14.32
C GLU A 185 -4.20 -16.57 13.83
N PRO A 186 -5.00 -15.61 14.40
CA PRO A 186 -4.95 -14.21 14.01
C PRO A 186 -3.60 -13.58 14.35
N ASP A 187 -2.98 -12.96 13.37
CA ASP A 187 -1.69 -12.26 13.49
C ASP A 187 -1.86 -10.74 13.68
N VAL A 188 -0.74 -10.04 13.63
CA VAL A 188 -0.70 -8.57 13.75
C VAL A 188 -1.45 -7.85 12.65
N TYR A 189 -1.61 -8.43 11.45
CA TYR A 189 -2.36 -7.81 10.37
C TYR A 189 -3.87 -7.83 10.63
N VAL A 190 -4.38 -8.94 11.15
CA VAL A 190 -5.81 -9.08 11.52
C VAL A 190 -6.18 -8.14 12.66
N TRP A 191 -5.39 -8.16 13.74
CA TRP A 191 -5.62 -7.27 14.89
C TRP A 191 -5.37 -5.80 14.54
N GLY A 192 -4.39 -5.51 13.67
CA GLY A 192 -4.12 -4.17 13.16
C GLY A 192 -5.28 -3.59 12.36
N ALA A 193 -5.92 -4.40 11.51
CA ALA A 193 -7.12 -4.01 10.78
C ALA A 193 -8.27 -3.65 11.71
N LEU A 194 -8.53 -4.46 12.74
CA LEU A 194 -9.54 -4.17 13.75
C LEU A 194 -9.22 -2.88 14.53
N LEU A 195 -7.95 -2.69 14.91
CA LEU A 195 -7.49 -1.48 15.61
C LEU A 195 -7.73 -0.22 14.78
N GLY A 196 -7.42 -0.28 13.47
CA GLY A 196 -7.66 0.83 12.53
C GLY A 196 -9.12 1.26 12.50
N GLY A 197 -10.04 0.31 12.44
CA GLY A 197 -11.47 0.58 12.53
C GLY A 197 -11.89 1.18 13.89
N CYS A 198 -11.35 0.65 14.99
CA CYS A 198 -11.62 1.20 16.33
C CYS A 198 -11.17 2.67 16.44
N GLN A 199 -10.01 3.02 15.88
CA GLN A 199 -9.52 4.41 15.88
C GLN A 199 -10.40 5.33 15.02
N MET A 200 -10.84 4.84 13.86
CA MET A 200 -11.73 5.59 12.93
C MET A 200 -13.07 5.92 13.56
N HIS A 201 -13.66 4.98 14.29
CA HIS A 201 -14.98 5.10 14.88
C HIS A 201 -14.98 5.45 16.37
N HIS A 202 -13.81 5.81 16.93
CA HIS A 202 -13.66 6.17 18.36
C HIS A 202 -14.14 5.08 19.32
N ASN A 203 -14.02 3.81 18.93
CA ASN A 203 -14.34 2.69 19.83
C ASN A 203 -13.14 2.42 20.76
N PHE A 204 -13.00 3.28 21.77
CA PHE A 204 -11.82 3.27 22.64
C PHE A 204 -11.73 2.01 23.51
N GLN A 205 -12.86 1.42 23.91
CA GLN A 205 -12.87 0.22 24.73
C GLN A 205 -12.32 -1.01 23.98
N LEU A 206 -12.79 -1.25 22.77
CA LEU A 206 -12.29 -2.33 21.93
C LEU A 206 -10.87 -2.03 21.46
N GLY A 207 -10.60 -0.77 21.08
CA GLY A 207 -9.27 -0.31 20.64
C GLY A 207 -8.19 -0.54 21.70
N GLU A 208 -8.46 -0.28 22.98
CA GLU A 208 -7.55 -0.57 24.10
C GLU A 208 -7.23 -2.06 24.19
N LYS A 209 -8.25 -2.93 24.16
CA LYS A 209 -8.07 -4.39 24.21
C LYS A 209 -7.22 -4.90 23.05
N VAL A 210 -7.50 -4.41 21.84
CA VAL A 210 -6.79 -4.82 20.61
C VAL A 210 -5.35 -4.31 20.62
N ALA A 211 -5.11 -3.07 21.04
CA ALA A 211 -3.76 -2.51 21.14
C ALA A 211 -2.89 -3.27 22.14
N LEU A 212 -3.45 -3.66 23.29
CA LEU A 212 -2.77 -4.51 24.27
C LEU A 212 -2.44 -5.89 23.69
N LYS A 213 -3.38 -6.50 22.94
CA LYS A 213 -3.13 -7.78 22.27
C LYS A 213 -2.01 -7.69 21.23
N LEU A 214 -1.93 -6.59 20.48
CA LEU A 214 -0.84 -6.33 19.52
C LEU A 214 0.52 -6.15 20.23
N ILE A 215 0.54 -5.47 21.37
CA ILE A 215 1.74 -5.33 22.20
C ILE A 215 2.20 -6.70 22.75
N ASP A 216 1.28 -7.60 23.11
CA ASP A 216 1.61 -8.95 23.53
C ASP A 216 2.19 -9.79 22.40
N LEU A 217 1.68 -9.62 21.18
CA LEU A 217 2.18 -10.32 19.99
C LEU A 217 3.58 -9.84 19.57
N GLU A 218 3.80 -8.52 19.55
CA GLU A 218 5.08 -7.91 19.20
C GLU A 218 5.52 -6.87 20.25
N PRO A 219 6.11 -7.29 21.37
CA PRO A 219 6.43 -6.40 22.49
C PRO A 219 7.48 -5.32 22.19
N GLN A 220 8.24 -5.46 21.11
CA GLN A 220 9.25 -4.48 20.68
C GLN A 220 8.75 -3.50 19.62
N ASN A 221 7.55 -3.70 19.08
CA ASN A 221 7.01 -2.83 18.04
C ASN A 221 6.47 -1.52 18.66
N HIS A 222 7.25 -0.45 18.53
CA HIS A 222 6.92 0.86 19.08
C HIS A 222 5.57 1.42 18.59
N ALA A 223 5.14 1.07 17.36
CA ALA A 223 3.91 1.59 16.76
C ALA A 223 2.66 1.22 17.57
N PHE A 224 2.63 0.02 18.17
CA PHE A 224 1.49 -0.42 18.97
C PHE A 224 1.35 0.36 20.28
N TYR A 225 2.46 0.76 20.90
CA TYR A 225 2.44 1.63 22.08
C TYR A 225 1.99 3.05 21.72
N ILE A 226 2.42 3.57 20.58
CA ILE A 226 1.96 4.88 20.08
C ILE A 226 0.45 4.85 19.81
N ASN A 227 -0.06 3.80 19.16
CA ASN A 227 -1.48 3.64 18.92
C ASN A 227 -2.28 3.58 20.23
N LEU A 228 -1.76 2.89 21.26
CA LEU A 228 -2.38 2.86 22.58
C LEU A 228 -2.36 4.24 23.25
N CYS A 229 -1.25 4.98 23.15
CA CYS A 229 -1.17 6.36 23.63
C CYS A 229 -2.19 7.27 22.93
N ASP A 230 -2.38 7.12 21.61
CA ASP A 230 -3.35 7.91 20.83
C ASP A 230 -4.79 7.60 21.27
N ILE A 231 -5.12 6.33 21.48
CA ILE A 231 -6.43 5.92 22.02
C ILE A 231 -6.69 6.57 23.38
N TYR A 232 -5.72 6.50 24.30
CA TYR A 232 -5.86 7.12 25.62
C TYR A 232 -5.94 8.64 25.57
N ALA A 233 -5.15 9.28 24.70
CA ALA A 233 -5.19 10.73 24.52
C ALA A 233 -6.55 11.21 23.98
N LYS A 234 -7.11 10.50 22.99
CA LYS A 234 -8.45 10.79 22.44
C LYS A 234 -9.60 10.50 23.41
N ALA A 235 -9.34 9.67 24.43
CA ALA A 235 -10.27 9.38 25.51
C ALA A 235 -10.03 10.25 26.76
N ASP A 236 -9.20 11.33 26.66
CA ASP A 236 -8.80 12.22 27.76
C ASP A 236 -8.10 11.52 28.95
N ARG A 237 -7.56 10.32 28.74
CA ARG A 237 -6.89 9.50 29.76
C ARG A 237 -5.37 9.77 29.76
N PHE A 238 -4.97 11.02 30.05
CA PHE A 238 -3.56 11.45 29.97
C PHE A 238 -2.62 10.78 30.96
N ASP A 239 -3.11 10.30 32.10
CA ASP A 239 -2.27 9.55 33.05
C ASP A 239 -1.91 8.15 32.50
N ASP A 240 -2.80 7.54 31.73
CA ASP A 240 -2.52 6.29 31.03
C ASP A 240 -1.48 6.50 29.91
N VAL A 241 -1.54 7.63 29.19
CA VAL A 241 -0.51 8.01 28.21
C VAL A 241 0.87 8.09 28.89
N LYS A 242 0.96 8.75 30.05
CA LYS A 242 2.23 8.87 30.80
C LYS A 242 2.76 7.47 31.22
N ARG A 243 1.86 6.57 31.66
CA ARG A 243 2.25 5.21 32.04
C ARG A 243 2.80 4.41 30.86
N VAL A 244 2.14 4.46 29.69
CA VAL A 244 2.61 3.77 28.50
C VAL A 244 3.95 4.32 28.02
N ARG A 245 4.14 5.65 28.01
CA ARG A 245 5.41 6.27 27.65
C ARG A 245 6.54 5.90 28.60
N ALA A 246 6.28 5.86 29.91
CA ALA A 246 7.26 5.39 30.90
C ALA A 246 7.61 3.91 30.68
N LEU A 247 6.62 3.06 30.34
CA LEU A 247 6.83 1.66 30.00
C LEU A 247 7.73 1.51 28.76
N MET A 248 7.52 2.30 27.70
CA MET A 248 8.38 2.32 26.52
C MET A 248 9.83 2.67 26.87
N GLN A 249 10.03 3.72 27.66
CA GLN A 249 11.35 4.15 28.10
C GLN A 249 12.05 3.06 28.92
N ASN A 250 11.35 2.46 29.89
CA ASN A 250 11.90 1.40 30.73
C ASN A 250 12.28 0.14 29.95
N LYS A 251 11.56 -0.15 28.87
CA LYS A 251 11.83 -1.30 27.98
C LYS A 251 12.83 -0.96 26.86
N GLY A 252 13.31 0.28 26.77
CA GLY A 252 14.21 0.73 25.70
C GLY A 252 13.56 0.71 24.31
N ILE A 253 12.21 0.82 24.25
CA ILE A 253 11.48 0.80 22.98
C ILE A 253 11.58 2.19 22.34
N THR A 254 12.32 2.26 21.24
CA THR A 254 12.53 3.47 20.46
C THR A 254 12.10 3.24 19.00
N LYS A 255 11.91 4.32 18.28
CA LYS A 255 11.69 4.24 16.84
C LYS A 255 13.05 4.04 16.16
N ASP A 256 13.27 2.92 15.50
CA ASP A 256 14.55 2.57 14.88
C ASP A 256 14.89 3.47 13.68
N THR A 257 13.86 3.87 12.92
CA THR A 257 14.03 4.77 11.78
C THR A 257 13.09 5.96 11.90
N PRO A 258 13.59 7.21 11.76
CA PRO A 258 12.75 8.38 11.70
C PRO A 258 11.80 8.29 10.49
N GLY A 259 10.64 8.95 10.55
CA GLY A 259 9.76 9.06 9.39
C GLY A 259 10.48 9.79 8.27
N SER A 260 10.46 9.21 7.09
CA SER A 260 11.00 9.84 5.89
C SER A 260 9.93 9.96 4.81
N SER A 261 10.10 10.95 3.94
CA SER A 261 9.30 11.16 2.74
C SER A 261 10.24 11.26 1.55
N LEU A 262 9.83 10.65 0.44
CA LEU A 262 10.60 10.67 -0.80
C LEU A 262 9.85 11.53 -1.82
N ILE A 263 10.58 12.37 -2.54
CA ILE A 263 10.07 13.12 -3.69
C ILE A 263 11.07 13.04 -4.85
N GLU A 264 10.57 12.87 -6.06
CA GLU A 264 11.37 12.98 -7.28
C GLU A 264 11.24 14.40 -7.84
N LEU A 265 12.37 15.10 -7.97
CA LEU A 265 12.46 16.43 -8.58
C LEU A 265 13.58 16.39 -9.62
N ASP A 266 13.27 16.75 -10.86
CA ASP A 266 14.21 16.78 -11.99
C ASP A 266 14.99 15.46 -12.15
N GLY A 267 14.31 14.31 -11.96
CA GLY A 267 14.91 12.98 -12.04
C GLY A 267 15.85 12.64 -10.88
N ILE A 268 15.81 13.36 -9.77
CA ILE A 268 16.56 13.07 -8.55
C ILE A 268 15.57 12.73 -7.45
N VAL A 269 15.67 11.51 -6.90
CA VAL A 269 14.89 11.12 -5.71
C VAL A 269 15.58 11.72 -4.48
N ARG A 270 14.84 12.54 -3.74
CA ARG A 270 15.30 13.18 -2.50
C ARG A 270 14.52 12.63 -1.32
N GLU A 271 15.23 12.28 -0.28
CA GLU A 271 14.65 11.84 1.00
C GLU A 271 14.64 12.99 2.01
N PHE A 272 13.50 13.18 2.65
CA PHE A 272 13.30 14.13 3.73
C PHE A 272 13.04 13.36 5.01
N SER A 273 13.83 13.63 6.05
CA SER A 273 13.63 13.07 7.38
C SER A 273 13.71 14.19 8.43
N VAL A 274 13.10 13.96 9.59
CA VAL A 274 13.09 14.95 10.70
C VAL A 274 14.51 15.32 11.18
N GLN A 275 15.52 14.47 10.89
CA GLN A 275 16.89 14.65 11.38
C GLN A 275 17.92 14.94 10.28
N GLY A 276 17.55 15.01 9.00
CA GLY A 276 18.54 15.02 7.92
C GLY A 276 18.21 15.80 6.65
N SER A 277 17.27 16.74 6.68
CA SER A 277 16.99 17.56 5.48
C SER A 277 18.02 18.68 5.33
N PRO A 278 18.58 18.91 4.11
CA PRO A 278 19.46 20.06 3.86
C PRO A 278 18.72 21.36 4.17
N GLU A 279 19.33 22.26 4.96
CA GLU A 279 18.73 23.52 5.43
C GLU A 279 18.14 24.37 4.28
N ILE A 280 18.83 24.42 3.13
CA ILE A 280 18.41 25.23 1.96
C ILE A 280 17.06 24.80 1.39
N ILE A 281 16.79 23.49 1.33
CA ILE A 281 15.53 22.95 0.77
C ILE A 281 14.39 23.12 1.78
N MET A 282 14.69 23.06 3.08
CA MET A 282 13.69 23.32 4.12
C MET A 282 13.21 24.77 4.12
N GLU A 283 14.08 25.74 3.87
CA GLU A 283 13.68 27.15 3.76
C GLU A 283 12.74 27.39 2.57
N GLU A 284 13.03 26.80 1.41
CA GLU A 284 12.17 26.88 0.22
C GLU A 284 10.80 26.21 0.45
N ILE A 285 10.77 25.00 1.06
CA ILE A 285 9.52 24.29 1.38
C ILE A 285 8.70 25.06 2.41
N VAL A 286 9.32 25.58 3.47
CA VAL A 286 8.63 26.39 4.48
C VAL A 286 8.11 27.69 3.87
N GLY A 287 8.85 28.30 2.95
CA GLY A 287 8.41 29.45 2.16
C GLY A 287 7.13 29.15 1.37
N LEU A 288 7.15 28.09 0.56
CA LEU A 288 6.00 27.63 -0.24
C LEU A 288 4.78 27.25 0.62
N LEU A 289 4.99 26.51 1.72
CA LEU A 289 3.91 26.18 2.66
C LEU A 289 3.29 27.42 3.30
N SER A 290 4.12 28.44 3.59
CA SER A 290 3.64 29.71 4.15
C SER A 290 2.83 30.50 3.15
N GLU A 291 3.19 30.50 1.87
CA GLU A 291 2.42 31.11 0.79
C GLU A 291 1.09 30.39 0.57
N LEU A 292 1.11 29.07 0.44
CA LEU A 292 -0.11 28.24 0.34
C LEU A 292 -1.05 28.46 1.53
N HIS A 293 -0.52 28.58 2.75
CA HIS A 293 -1.34 28.83 3.93
C HIS A 293 -1.97 30.24 3.91
N LYS A 294 -1.30 31.25 3.36
CA LYS A 294 -1.88 32.59 3.13
C LYS A 294 -2.99 32.54 2.11
N ASP A 295 -2.79 31.85 0.99
CA ASP A 295 -3.77 31.71 -0.07
C ASP A 295 -5.00 30.96 0.40
N MET A 296 -4.84 29.89 1.18
CA MET A 296 -5.94 29.16 1.80
C MET A 296 -6.76 30.02 2.79
N LYS A 297 -6.12 30.93 3.53
CA LYS A 297 -6.82 31.87 4.41
C LYS A 297 -7.63 32.91 3.65
N ILE A 298 -7.15 33.36 2.51
CA ILE A 298 -7.87 34.33 1.64
C ILE A 298 -9.14 33.68 1.10
N ILE A 299 -9.07 32.40 0.65
CA ILE A 299 -10.22 31.66 0.10
C ILE A 299 -11.26 31.34 1.20
N GLN A 300 -10.88 31.23 2.48
CA GLN A 300 -11.82 31.01 3.59
C GLN A 300 -12.52 32.29 4.08
N CYS A 301 -12.09 33.46 3.62
CA CYS A 301 -12.65 34.76 3.98
C CYS A 301 -13.56 35.38 2.89
N GLU A 302 -13.72 34.71 1.75
CA GLU A 302 -14.73 34.99 0.72
C GLU A 302 -15.91 33.99 0.82
#